data_0148f2b328b4fb03696a89ea9026d11e
#
_entry.id   0148f2b328b4fb03696a89ea9026d11e
#
_cell.length_a   1.000
_cell.length_b   1.000
_cell.length_c   1.000
_cell.angle_alpha   90.00
_cell.angle_beta   90.00
_cell.angle_gamma   90.00
#
_symmetry.space_group_name_H-M   'P 1'
#
loop_
_entity.id
_entity.type
_entity.pdbx_description
1 polymer ?
#
loop_
_entity_poly.entity_id
_entity_poly.type
_entity_poly.pdbx_seq_one_letter_code
_entity_poly.pdbx_strand_id
1 'polypeptide(L)'
;MDVSLRKHAEAIVRASIKAVQPDEAVRRALDGQEFPGRVLLVSAGKAAWQMAKAAYDFMGERIEKGVVVTKYDHVMGPIGNFDCFEAGHPVPDENSFRGTQAALDLVADLKEEDTVLFLVSGGGSALFEKPLVPGEVLQDVTGQLLACGADIVEINTIRKRLSAVKGGRFALACAPAQVFSIVLSDILGDPLDMIASGPAVPDTATKEQAIAIARKYNLKLTDQVWELLEKETPKELTNVTTQINGSVKELCVAAAAVCRELGYEPIMLTDQLCCQAKEAGSFLASVLKTHAGSGKKLAFLAGGETVVHLTGKGKGGRNQELALAAAVGISGIPGCAVFSVGSDGTDGPTDAAGGYTDYETAGELKAMGIEIFDVLQNNDAFHALEKVGGLVITGPTGTNVNDVAVALLKA
;
A
#
# COMPACT_ATOMS: atom_id res chain seq x y z
N MET A 1 27.22 1.70 18.05
CA MET A 1 25.71 1.80 17.94
C MET A 1 25.09 2.09 19.31
N ASP A 2 24.26 3.12 19.44
CA ASP A 2 23.53 3.48 20.67
C ASP A 2 22.37 2.49 20.93
N VAL A 3 22.53 1.66 21.96
CA VAL A 3 21.56 0.60 22.32
C VAL A 3 20.19 1.17 22.70
N SER A 4 20.13 2.36 23.31
CA SER A 4 18.87 2.98 23.72
C SER A 4 18.09 3.48 22.50
N LEU A 5 18.75 4.18 21.57
CA LEU A 5 18.13 4.64 20.32
C LEU A 5 17.67 3.46 19.45
N ARG A 6 18.48 2.39 19.37
CA ARG A 6 18.10 1.18 18.65
C ARG A 6 16.83 0.53 19.22
N LYS A 7 16.72 0.39 20.55
CA LYS A 7 15.50 -0.13 21.20
C LYS A 7 14.28 0.74 20.93
N HIS A 8 14.44 2.08 20.93
CA HIS A 8 13.34 2.98 20.58
C HIS A 8 12.90 2.78 19.13
N ALA A 9 13.85 2.70 18.18
CA ALA A 9 13.54 2.43 16.78
C ALA A 9 12.78 1.11 16.60
N GLU A 10 13.22 0.03 17.25
CA GLU A 10 12.57 -1.29 17.18
C GLU A 10 11.14 -1.25 17.75
N ALA A 11 10.91 -0.53 18.86
CA ALA A 11 9.59 -0.36 19.44
C ALA A 11 8.65 0.40 18.48
N ILE A 12 9.14 1.50 17.87
CA ILE A 12 8.38 2.30 16.91
C ILE A 12 8.03 1.46 15.67
N VAL A 13 9.01 0.77 15.08
CA VAL A 13 8.82 -0.09 13.90
C VAL A 13 7.77 -1.17 14.18
N ARG A 14 7.93 -1.91 15.26
CA ARG A 14 7.03 -3.02 15.61
C ARG A 14 5.58 -2.55 15.80
N ALA A 15 5.37 -1.48 16.52
CA ALA A 15 4.03 -1.00 16.83
C ALA A 15 3.38 -0.31 15.63
N SER A 16 4.13 0.45 14.84
CA SER A 16 3.58 1.09 13.63
C SER A 16 3.15 0.07 12.58
N ILE A 17 3.97 -0.97 12.31
CA ILE A 17 3.59 -2.05 11.39
C ILE A 17 2.37 -2.81 11.92
N LYS A 18 2.35 -3.13 13.22
CA LYS A 18 1.19 -3.82 13.82
C LYS A 18 -0.12 -3.04 13.61
N ALA A 19 -0.11 -1.74 13.76
CA ALA A 19 -1.30 -0.90 13.63
C ALA A 19 -1.92 -0.90 12.23
N VAL A 20 -1.14 -1.23 11.19
CA VAL A 20 -1.59 -1.29 9.80
C VAL A 20 -1.69 -2.71 9.26
N GLN A 21 -1.57 -3.72 10.11
CA GLN A 21 -1.87 -5.10 9.72
C GLN A 21 -3.35 -5.24 9.36
N PRO A 22 -3.68 -6.12 8.39
CA PRO A 22 -5.04 -6.25 7.89
C PRO A 22 -6.07 -6.55 8.98
N ASP A 23 -5.72 -7.39 9.96
CA ASP A 23 -6.58 -7.76 11.08
C ASP A 23 -6.90 -6.58 12.01
N GLU A 24 -5.91 -5.80 12.40
CA GLU A 24 -6.10 -4.61 13.22
C GLU A 24 -6.87 -3.50 12.47
N ALA A 25 -6.59 -3.33 11.18
CA ALA A 25 -7.27 -2.34 10.34
C ALA A 25 -8.76 -2.68 10.17
N VAL A 26 -9.09 -3.93 9.89
CA VAL A 26 -10.48 -4.39 9.74
C VAL A 26 -11.23 -4.33 11.06
N ARG A 27 -10.61 -4.80 12.17
CA ARG A 27 -11.24 -4.73 13.50
C ARG A 27 -11.57 -3.29 13.88
N ARG A 28 -10.64 -2.36 13.71
CA ARG A 28 -10.84 -0.93 13.99
C ARG A 28 -11.95 -0.32 13.13
N ALA A 29 -12.08 -0.74 11.86
CA ALA A 29 -13.14 -0.27 10.98
C ALA A 29 -14.53 -0.78 11.37
N LEU A 30 -14.61 -2.00 11.89
CA LEU A 30 -15.87 -2.64 12.26
C LEU A 30 -16.32 -2.32 13.70
N ASP A 31 -15.39 -1.86 14.55
CA ASP A 31 -15.69 -1.54 15.95
C ASP A 31 -16.75 -0.43 16.05
N GLY A 32 -17.82 -0.72 16.81
CA GLY A 32 -18.96 0.19 16.97
C GLY A 32 -19.87 0.34 15.76
N GLN A 33 -19.66 -0.44 14.67
CA GLN A 33 -20.57 -0.44 13.52
C GLN A 33 -21.74 -1.40 13.73
N GLU A 34 -22.91 -0.97 13.30
CA GLU A 34 -24.14 -1.78 13.30
C GLU A 34 -24.64 -1.99 11.87
N PHE A 35 -24.97 -3.24 11.53
CA PHE A 35 -25.44 -3.63 10.20
C PHE A 35 -26.82 -4.35 10.36
N PRO A 36 -27.95 -3.68 10.08
CA PRO A 36 -29.28 -4.21 10.45
C PRO A 36 -29.72 -5.46 9.67
N GLY A 37 -29.53 -5.51 8.35
CA GLY A 37 -29.98 -6.59 7.48
C GLY A 37 -28.99 -7.77 7.39
N ARG A 38 -29.03 -8.56 6.32
CA ARG A 38 -28.02 -9.57 6.02
C ARG A 38 -26.66 -8.89 5.80
N VAL A 39 -25.61 -9.53 6.24
CA VAL A 39 -24.25 -9.07 5.96
C VAL A 39 -23.58 -10.08 5.05
N LEU A 40 -23.19 -9.63 3.86
CA LEU A 40 -22.39 -10.38 2.90
C LEU A 40 -21.00 -9.76 2.80
N LEU A 41 -20.01 -10.56 2.46
CA LEU A 41 -18.64 -10.07 2.38
C LEU A 41 -18.05 -10.33 0.99
N VAL A 42 -17.44 -9.31 0.40
CA VAL A 42 -16.58 -9.45 -0.78
C VAL A 42 -15.21 -8.85 -0.44
N SER A 43 -14.16 -9.64 -0.59
CA SER A 43 -12.79 -9.19 -0.33
C SER A 43 -11.91 -9.40 -1.55
N ALA A 44 -11.16 -8.37 -1.94
CA ALA A 44 -10.32 -8.40 -3.14
C ALA A 44 -8.95 -7.73 -2.92
N GLY A 45 -7.88 -8.39 -3.38
CA GLY A 45 -6.52 -7.89 -3.28
C GLY A 45 -5.55 -8.88 -2.66
N LYS A 46 -4.28 -8.47 -2.51
CA LYS A 46 -3.23 -9.34 -1.97
C LYS A 46 -3.49 -9.74 -0.51
N ALA A 47 -4.07 -8.84 0.30
CA ALA A 47 -4.43 -9.09 1.70
C ALA A 47 -5.89 -9.54 1.87
N ALA A 48 -6.59 -9.87 0.79
CA ALA A 48 -8.04 -10.14 0.83
C ALA A 48 -8.41 -11.29 1.78
N TRP A 49 -7.62 -12.36 1.82
CA TRP A 49 -7.88 -13.48 2.71
C TRP A 49 -7.74 -13.07 4.19
N GLN A 50 -6.66 -12.36 4.55
CA GLN A 50 -6.44 -11.90 5.92
C GLN A 50 -7.53 -10.92 6.37
N MET A 51 -7.91 -9.97 5.51
CA MET A 51 -8.99 -9.03 5.80
C MET A 51 -10.32 -9.73 6.02
N ALA A 52 -10.67 -10.69 5.15
CA ALA A 52 -11.89 -11.49 5.26
C ALA A 52 -11.89 -12.35 6.53
N LYS A 53 -10.74 -12.97 6.84
CA LYS A 53 -10.58 -13.76 8.07
C LYS A 53 -10.75 -12.89 9.32
N ALA A 54 -10.16 -11.70 9.33
CA ALA A 54 -10.29 -10.75 10.43
C ALA A 54 -11.75 -10.28 10.63
N ALA A 55 -12.46 -9.98 9.53
CA ALA A 55 -13.89 -9.65 9.59
C ALA A 55 -14.73 -10.80 10.16
N TYR A 56 -14.46 -12.01 9.69
CA TYR A 56 -15.17 -13.19 10.20
C TYR A 56 -14.83 -13.50 11.67
N ASP A 57 -13.58 -13.34 12.10
CA ASP A 57 -13.19 -13.53 13.50
C ASP A 57 -13.83 -12.49 14.42
N PHE A 58 -14.12 -11.28 13.92
CA PHE A 58 -14.78 -10.22 14.69
C PHE A 58 -16.30 -10.37 14.73
N MET A 59 -16.94 -10.70 13.60
CA MET A 59 -18.39 -10.72 13.44
C MET A 59 -19.02 -12.12 13.48
N GLY A 60 -18.22 -13.18 13.26
CA GLY A 60 -18.68 -14.57 13.23
C GLY A 60 -19.74 -14.82 12.15
N GLU A 61 -20.72 -15.64 12.52
CA GLU A 61 -21.84 -16.01 11.67
C GLU A 61 -22.79 -14.86 11.30
N ARG A 62 -22.52 -13.65 11.82
CA ARG A 62 -23.24 -12.44 11.38
C ARG A 62 -22.94 -12.14 9.92
N ILE A 63 -21.78 -12.57 9.40
CA ILE A 63 -21.47 -12.60 7.98
C ILE A 63 -22.00 -13.93 7.41
N GLU A 64 -23.12 -13.85 6.69
CA GLU A 64 -23.85 -15.03 6.20
C GLU A 64 -23.05 -15.80 5.13
N LYS A 65 -22.45 -15.07 4.19
CA LYS A 65 -21.64 -15.62 3.10
C LYS A 65 -20.58 -14.62 2.63
N GLY A 66 -19.48 -15.15 2.07
CA GLY A 66 -18.44 -14.30 1.53
C GLY A 66 -17.79 -14.84 0.26
N VAL A 67 -17.21 -13.93 -0.52
CA VAL A 67 -16.33 -14.24 -1.66
C VAL A 67 -15.01 -13.51 -1.46
N VAL A 68 -13.92 -14.26 -1.57
CA VAL A 68 -12.54 -13.75 -1.44
C VAL A 68 -11.80 -14.00 -2.74
N VAL A 69 -11.17 -12.96 -3.32
CA VAL A 69 -10.32 -13.09 -4.49
C VAL A 69 -8.93 -12.54 -4.15
N THR A 70 -7.97 -13.44 -4.07
CA THR A 70 -6.58 -13.10 -3.71
C THR A 70 -5.59 -13.68 -4.71
N LYS A 71 -4.31 -13.37 -4.58
CA LYS A 71 -3.31 -13.94 -5.47
C LYS A 71 -2.98 -15.38 -5.06
N TYR A 72 -2.40 -16.15 -5.97
CA TYR A 72 -1.94 -17.52 -5.71
C TYR A 72 -1.07 -17.61 -4.46
N ASP A 73 -1.20 -18.71 -3.72
CA ASP A 73 -0.50 -19.03 -2.47
C ASP A 73 -0.82 -18.06 -1.30
N HIS A 74 -1.99 -17.40 -1.34
CA HIS A 74 -2.42 -16.46 -0.29
C HIS A 74 -3.67 -16.91 0.48
N VAL A 75 -4.32 -18.01 0.06
CA VAL A 75 -5.40 -18.65 0.84
C VAL A 75 -4.76 -19.57 1.88
N MET A 76 -4.91 -19.23 3.17
CA MET A 76 -4.29 -19.97 4.27
C MET A 76 -5.27 -20.95 4.95
N GLY A 77 -6.44 -21.20 4.34
CA GLY A 77 -7.44 -22.13 4.84
C GLY A 77 -8.87 -21.65 4.64
N PRO A 78 -9.87 -22.43 5.08
CA PRO A 78 -11.27 -22.04 4.96
C PRO A 78 -11.65 -20.92 5.94
N ILE A 79 -12.62 -20.10 5.56
CA ILE A 79 -13.21 -19.07 6.41
C ILE A 79 -14.72 -19.30 6.41
N GLY A 80 -15.30 -19.80 7.47
CA GLY A 80 -16.76 -20.00 7.57
C GLY A 80 -17.38 -20.54 6.28
N ASN A 81 -18.40 -19.85 5.76
CA ASN A 81 -19.11 -20.18 4.52
C ASN A 81 -18.64 -19.28 3.35
N PHE A 82 -17.32 -19.11 3.18
CA PHE A 82 -16.76 -18.25 2.15
C PHE A 82 -16.18 -19.05 1.00
N ASP A 83 -16.44 -18.60 -0.22
CA ASP A 83 -15.80 -19.08 -1.44
C ASP A 83 -14.49 -18.29 -1.67
N CYS A 84 -13.35 -18.97 -1.59
CA CYS A 84 -12.03 -18.35 -1.79
C CYS A 84 -11.47 -18.74 -3.15
N PHE A 85 -11.05 -17.70 -3.92
CA PHE A 85 -10.43 -17.84 -5.24
C PHE A 85 -9.01 -17.29 -5.20
N GLU A 86 -8.08 -18.06 -5.76
CA GLU A 86 -6.72 -17.61 -6.04
C GLU A 86 -6.57 -17.32 -7.52
N ALA A 87 -5.95 -16.19 -7.84
CA ALA A 87 -5.94 -15.62 -9.18
C ALA A 87 -4.63 -14.92 -9.55
N GLY A 88 -4.47 -14.59 -10.82
CA GLY A 88 -3.26 -13.97 -11.37
C GLY A 88 -3.06 -12.51 -10.94
N HIS A 89 -1.81 -12.20 -10.63
CA HIS A 89 -1.33 -10.84 -10.35
C HIS A 89 0.13 -10.71 -10.80
N PRO A 90 0.54 -9.64 -11.50
CA PRO A 90 -0.17 -8.39 -11.80
C PRO A 90 -1.10 -8.44 -13.02
N VAL A 91 -1.14 -9.55 -13.76
CA VAL A 91 -2.02 -9.72 -14.91
C VAL A 91 -3.22 -10.56 -14.49
N PRO A 92 -4.47 -10.08 -14.74
CA PRO A 92 -5.66 -10.86 -14.44
C PRO A 92 -5.74 -12.12 -15.32
N ASP A 93 -6.28 -13.18 -14.77
CA ASP A 93 -6.49 -14.45 -15.44
C ASP A 93 -7.95 -14.94 -15.32
N GLU A 94 -8.23 -16.12 -15.84
CA GLU A 94 -9.58 -16.71 -15.79
C GLU A 94 -10.09 -16.88 -14.35
N ASN A 95 -9.22 -17.14 -13.39
CA ASN A 95 -9.62 -17.25 -11.99
C ASN A 95 -10.02 -15.89 -11.39
N SER A 96 -9.37 -14.78 -11.82
CA SER A 96 -9.82 -13.42 -11.49
C SER A 96 -11.26 -13.21 -11.98
N PHE A 97 -11.55 -13.63 -13.21
CA PHE A 97 -12.88 -13.46 -13.84
C PHE A 97 -13.95 -14.31 -13.14
N ARG A 98 -13.60 -15.55 -12.75
CA ARG A 98 -14.50 -16.48 -12.04
C ARG A 98 -14.78 -15.99 -10.62
N GLY A 99 -13.76 -15.60 -9.86
CA GLY A 99 -13.93 -15.08 -8.51
C GLY A 99 -14.75 -13.78 -8.49
N THR A 100 -14.50 -12.89 -9.45
CA THR A 100 -15.29 -11.65 -9.57
C THR A 100 -16.74 -11.93 -10.00
N GLN A 101 -16.96 -12.91 -10.88
CA GLN A 101 -18.33 -13.34 -11.22
C GLN A 101 -19.06 -13.90 -10.00
N ALA A 102 -18.40 -14.73 -9.19
CA ALA A 102 -18.98 -15.25 -7.95
C ALA A 102 -19.35 -14.10 -6.97
N ALA A 103 -18.54 -13.03 -6.93
CA ALA A 103 -18.87 -11.84 -6.15
C ALA A 103 -20.11 -11.11 -6.70
N LEU A 104 -20.22 -10.96 -8.02
CA LEU A 104 -21.41 -10.38 -8.66
C LEU A 104 -22.67 -11.24 -8.43
N ASP A 105 -22.54 -12.55 -8.51
CA ASP A 105 -23.65 -13.48 -8.25
C ASP A 105 -24.10 -13.43 -6.78
N LEU A 106 -23.15 -13.26 -5.84
CA LEU A 106 -23.43 -13.12 -4.42
C LEU A 106 -24.28 -11.87 -4.12
N VAL A 107 -24.08 -10.78 -4.87
CA VAL A 107 -24.77 -9.51 -4.63
C VAL A 107 -25.98 -9.28 -5.56
N ALA A 108 -26.38 -10.26 -6.35
CA ALA A 108 -27.45 -10.11 -7.35
C ALA A 108 -28.86 -9.96 -6.77
N ASP A 109 -29.11 -10.43 -5.54
CA ASP A 109 -30.44 -10.44 -4.91
C ASP A 109 -30.36 -9.80 -3.51
N LEU A 110 -30.05 -8.52 -3.46
CA LEU A 110 -29.90 -7.74 -2.23
C LEU A 110 -31.13 -6.85 -2.00
N LYS A 111 -31.42 -6.60 -0.72
CA LYS A 111 -32.45 -5.67 -0.28
C LYS A 111 -31.84 -4.42 0.32
N GLU A 112 -32.66 -3.39 0.51
CA GLU A 112 -32.22 -2.09 1.04
C GLU A 112 -31.62 -2.19 2.45
N GLU A 113 -32.13 -3.13 3.28
CA GLU A 113 -31.61 -3.40 4.62
C GLU A 113 -30.30 -4.20 4.65
N ASP A 114 -29.91 -4.84 3.54
CA ASP A 114 -28.69 -5.67 3.48
C ASP A 114 -27.44 -4.78 3.41
N THR A 115 -26.32 -5.35 3.85
CA THR A 115 -25.01 -4.71 3.79
C THR A 115 -23.98 -5.62 3.12
N VAL A 116 -23.21 -5.04 2.20
CA VAL A 116 -22.03 -5.68 1.63
C VAL A 116 -20.78 -5.07 2.30
N LEU A 117 -20.06 -5.88 3.06
CA LEU A 117 -18.71 -5.53 3.51
C LEU A 117 -17.77 -5.73 2.32
N PHE A 118 -17.25 -4.64 1.78
CA PHE A 118 -16.32 -4.67 0.65
C PHE A 118 -14.90 -4.34 1.11
N LEU A 119 -14.06 -5.37 1.22
CA LEU A 119 -12.69 -5.27 1.74
C LEU A 119 -11.71 -5.21 0.56
N VAL A 120 -10.93 -4.15 0.48
CA VAL A 120 -10.05 -3.90 -0.67
C VAL A 120 -8.62 -3.65 -0.22
N SER A 121 -7.67 -4.31 -0.89
CA SER A 121 -6.23 -4.08 -0.68
C SER A 121 -5.49 -3.96 -2.02
N GLY A 122 -4.21 -3.64 -1.96
CA GLY A 122 -3.34 -3.54 -3.13
C GLY A 122 -3.41 -4.78 -4.03
N GLY A 123 -3.27 -4.57 -5.34
CA GLY A 123 -3.39 -5.62 -6.36
C GLY A 123 -4.82 -5.92 -6.84
N GLY A 124 -5.83 -5.29 -6.24
CA GLY A 124 -7.24 -5.47 -6.60
C GLY A 124 -7.56 -5.15 -8.08
N SER A 125 -6.78 -4.30 -8.74
CA SER A 125 -7.00 -4.00 -10.17
C SER A 125 -6.87 -5.20 -11.10
N ALA A 126 -6.04 -6.19 -10.75
CA ALA A 126 -5.92 -7.45 -11.48
C ALA A 126 -6.82 -8.54 -10.89
N LEU A 127 -6.84 -8.65 -9.56
CA LEU A 127 -7.55 -9.72 -8.85
C LEU A 127 -9.06 -9.58 -8.93
N PHE A 128 -9.59 -8.35 -8.90
CA PHE A 128 -11.03 -8.07 -8.99
C PHE A 128 -11.37 -7.49 -10.36
N GLU A 129 -11.45 -8.38 -11.36
CA GLU A 129 -11.71 -8.06 -12.75
C GLU A 129 -12.75 -9.00 -13.35
N LYS A 130 -13.75 -8.41 -14.02
CA LYS A 130 -14.70 -9.10 -14.89
C LYS A 130 -14.83 -8.30 -16.18
N PRO A 131 -14.15 -8.71 -17.25
CA PRO A 131 -14.16 -7.96 -18.49
C PRO A 131 -15.52 -8.03 -19.19
N LEU A 132 -15.92 -6.93 -19.84
CA LEU A 132 -17.09 -6.82 -20.71
C LEU A 132 -16.77 -7.20 -22.16
N VAL A 133 -15.54 -7.56 -22.43
CA VAL A 133 -14.99 -8.06 -23.69
C VAL A 133 -14.27 -9.38 -23.44
N PRO A 134 -13.91 -10.18 -24.45
CA PRO A 134 -13.04 -11.34 -24.27
C PRO A 134 -11.74 -10.94 -23.54
N GLY A 135 -11.26 -11.82 -22.63
CA GLY A 135 -10.07 -11.54 -21.81
C GLY A 135 -8.83 -11.18 -22.63
N GLU A 136 -8.65 -11.83 -23.79
CA GLU A 136 -7.59 -11.54 -24.74
C GLU A 136 -7.66 -10.13 -25.34
N VAL A 137 -8.89 -9.61 -25.55
CA VAL A 137 -9.09 -8.23 -26.01
C VAL A 137 -8.72 -7.23 -24.91
N LEU A 138 -9.08 -7.49 -23.65
CA LEU A 138 -8.69 -6.66 -22.53
C LEU A 138 -7.16 -6.64 -22.36
N GLN A 139 -6.51 -7.79 -22.51
CA GLN A 139 -5.05 -7.90 -22.42
C GLN A 139 -4.36 -7.14 -23.56
N ASP A 140 -4.87 -7.28 -24.79
CA ASP A 140 -4.34 -6.56 -25.96
C ASP A 140 -4.44 -5.05 -25.78
N VAL A 141 -5.62 -4.53 -25.42
CA VAL A 141 -5.81 -3.08 -25.18
C VAL A 141 -4.89 -2.58 -24.05
N THR A 142 -4.76 -3.34 -22.98
CA THR A 142 -3.85 -2.99 -21.88
C THR A 142 -2.39 -2.99 -22.35
N GLY A 143 -2.00 -3.98 -23.14
CA GLY A 143 -0.66 -4.08 -23.73
C GLY A 143 -0.33 -2.91 -24.65
N GLN A 144 -1.28 -2.48 -25.49
CA GLN A 144 -1.13 -1.31 -26.35
C GLN A 144 -0.92 -0.03 -25.53
N LEU A 145 -1.71 0.18 -24.47
CA LEU A 145 -1.59 1.35 -23.57
C LEU A 145 -0.22 1.40 -22.88
N LEU A 146 0.26 0.27 -22.37
CA LEU A 146 1.59 0.18 -21.76
C LEU A 146 2.70 0.45 -22.81
N ALA A 147 2.60 -0.13 -23.99
CA ALA A 147 3.59 0.01 -25.05
C ALA A 147 3.70 1.44 -25.61
N CYS A 148 2.61 2.20 -25.63
CA CYS A 148 2.62 3.59 -26.09
C CYS A 148 3.00 4.60 -24.98
N GLY A 149 3.28 4.15 -23.75
CA GLY A 149 3.67 5.02 -22.64
C GLY A 149 2.53 5.84 -22.04
N ALA A 150 1.29 5.33 -22.11
CA ALA A 150 0.16 5.93 -21.43
C ALA A 150 0.39 5.91 -19.90
N ASP A 151 0.04 6.97 -19.23
CA ASP A 151 0.13 7.01 -17.77
C ASP A 151 -0.98 6.18 -17.10
N ILE A 152 -0.83 5.97 -15.80
CA ILE A 152 -1.77 5.11 -15.03
C ILE A 152 -3.20 5.66 -15.03
N VAL A 153 -3.39 6.97 -15.09
CA VAL A 153 -4.71 7.60 -15.13
C VAL A 153 -5.37 7.32 -16.49
N GLU A 154 -4.62 7.49 -17.58
CA GLU A 154 -5.06 7.19 -18.94
C GLU A 154 -5.41 5.69 -19.11
N ILE A 155 -4.56 4.80 -18.57
CA ILE A 155 -4.80 3.35 -18.57
C ILE A 155 -6.10 3.02 -17.83
N ASN A 156 -6.28 3.55 -16.61
CA ASN A 156 -7.48 3.30 -15.82
C ASN A 156 -8.74 3.91 -16.46
N THR A 157 -8.65 5.05 -17.12
CA THR A 157 -9.76 5.68 -17.85
C THR A 157 -10.33 4.73 -18.92
N ILE A 158 -9.49 4.01 -19.62
CA ILE A 158 -9.92 2.99 -20.60
C ILE A 158 -10.39 1.71 -19.88
N ARG A 159 -9.58 1.17 -18.96
CA ARG A 159 -9.87 -0.12 -18.31
C ARG A 159 -11.17 -0.12 -17.50
N LYS A 160 -11.50 0.98 -16.82
CA LYS A 160 -12.75 1.12 -16.07
C LYS A 160 -13.98 0.90 -16.99
N ARG A 161 -13.91 1.29 -18.27
CA ARG A 161 -15.00 1.11 -19.23
C ARG A 161 -15.15 -0.30 -19.75
N LEU A 162 -14.06 -1.06 -19.73
CA LEU A 162 -14.03 -2.45 -20.19
C LEU A 162 -14.35 -3.48 -19.10
N SER A 163 -14.65 -3.03 -17.88
CA SER A 163 -14.87 -3.87 -16.71
C SER A 163 -16.31 -3.76 -16.18
N ALA A 164 -16.87 -4.88 -15.73
CA ALA A 164 -18.18 -4.93 -15.10
C ALA A 164 -18.17 -4.45 -13.64
N VAL A 165 -17.00 -4.29 -13.02
CA VAL A 165 -16.90 -3.99 -11.58
C VAL A 165 -16.17 -2.69 -11.27
N LYS A 166 -15.28 -2.19 -12.16
CA LYS A 166 -14.49 -0.99 -11.93
C LYS A 166 -15.29 0.30 -12.11
N GLY A 167 -14.75 1.43 -11.60
CA GLY A 167 -15.35 2.76 -11.75
C GLY A 167 -16.76 2.85 -11.17
N GLY A 168 -16.98 2.32 -9.96
CA GLY A 168 -18.25 2.37 -9.25
C GLY A 168 -19.26 1.28 -9.61
N ARG A 169 -18.98 0.46 -10.61
CA ARG A 169 -19.97 -0.52 -11.11
C ARG A 169 -20.27 -1.64 -10.11
N PHE A 170 -19.28 -2.05 -9.30
CA PHE A 170 -19.54 -3.04 -8.26
C PHE A 170 -20.52 -2.51 -7.20
N ALA A 171 -20.31 -1.29 -6.72
CA ALA A 171 -21.23 -0.68 -5.76
C ALA A 171 -22.62 -0.47 -6.36
N LEU A 172 -22.70 -0.11 -7.64
CA LEU A 172 -23.98 -0.02 -8.36
C LEU A 172 -24.67 -1.38 -8.46
N ALA A 173 -23.91 -2.47 -8.68
CA ALA A 173 -24.45 -3.84 -8.70
C ALA A 173 -24.97 -4.29 -7.32
N CYS A 174 -24.46 -3.72 -6.24
CA CYS A 174 -24.94 -3.99 -4.88
C CYS A 174 -26.27 -3.25 -4.55
N ALA A 175 -26.68 -2.27 -5.35
CA ALA A 175 -27.90 -1.51 -5.05
C ALA A 175 -29.16 -2.44 -5.09
N PRO A 176 -30.12 -2.26 -4.16
CA PRO A 176 -30.29 -1.15 -3.23
C PRO A 176 -29.55 -1.27 -1.89
N ALA A 177 -28.78 -2.34 -1.65
CA ALA A 177 -28.07 -2.56 -0.40
C ALA A 177 -26.94 -1.54 -0.19
N GLN A 178 -26.57 -1.37 1.08
CA GLN A 178 -25.43 -0.52 1.46
C GLN A 178 -24.10 -1.26 1.26
N VAL A 179 -23.08 -0.55 0.79
CA VAL A 179 -21.70 -1.02 0.70
C VAL A 179 -20.87 -0.32 1.77
N PHE A 180 -20.35 -1.09 2.72
CA PHE A 180 -19.39 -0.61 3.69
C PHE A 180 -17.99 -1.05 3.24
N SER A 181 -17.23 -0.12 2.66
CA SER A 181 -15.94 -0.39 2.05
C SER A 181 -14.79 -0.10 3.03
N ILE A 182 -13.95 -1.09 3.29
CA ILE A 182 -12.72 -0.98 4.10
C ILE A 182 -11.53 -1.14 3.16
N VAL A 183 -10.66 -0.12 3.14
CA VAL A 183 -9.54 -0.02 2.20
C VAL A 183 -8.22 -0.06 2.94
N LEU A 184 -7.31 -0.94 2.47
CA LEU A 184 -5.88 -0.90 2.75
C LEU A 184 -5.18 -0.33 1.51
N SER A 185 -4.68 0.90 1.61
CA SER A 185 -4.10 1.63 0.50
C SER A 185 -2.59 1.44 0.44
N ASP A 186 -2.09 1.06 -0.73
CA ASP A 186 -0.67 1.04 -1.08
C ASP A 186 -0.28 2.18 -2.04
N ILE A 187 -1.17 3.16 -2.27
CA ILE A 187 -0.95 4.29 -3.16
C ILE A 187 -0.87 5.58 -2.35
N LEU A 188 0.18 6.37 -2.58
CA LEU A 188 0.38 7.65 -1.89
C LEU A 188 -0.79 8.62 -2.13
N GLY A 189 -1.26 9.24 -1.04
CA GLY A 189 -2.40 10.17 -1.07
C GLY A 189 -3.76 9.48 -1.13
N ASP A 190 -3.80 8.15 -1.08
CA ASP A 190 -5.00 7.33 -0.98
C ASP A 190 -6.09 7.65 -2.03
N PRO A 191 -5.74 7.76 -3.34
CA PRO A 191 -6.72 8.05 -4.38
C PRO A 191 -7.65 6.85 -4.57
N LEU A 192 -8.82 6.88 -3.93
CA LEU A 192 -9.79 5.77 -3.89
C LEU A 192 -10.21 5.26 -5.27
N ASP A 193 -10.25 6.14 -6.28
CA ASP A 193 -10.58 5.79 -7.66
C ASP A 193 -9.46 5.03 -8.39
N MET A 194 -8.24 5.06 -7.85
CA MET A 194 -7.07 4.31 -8.34
C MET A 194 -6.93 2.94 -7.65
N ILE A 195 -7.32 2.84 -6.37
CA ILE A 195 -7.25 1.60 -5.60
C ILE A 195 -8.23 0.58 -6.20
N ALA A 196 -7.71 -0.57 -6.65
CA ALA A 196 -8.45 -1.59 -7.41
C ALA A 196 -9.21 -1.03 -8.63
N SER A 197 -8.86 0.17 -9.13
CA SER A 197 -9.57 0.94 -10.16
C SER A 197 -11.00 1.34 -9.75
N GLY A 198 -11.22 1.59 -8.46
CA GLY A 198 -12.41 2.20 -7.88
C GLY A 198 -13.72 1.40 -8.01
N PRO A 199 -13.83 0.12 -7.56
CA PRO A 199 -15.08 -0.64 -7.71
C PRO A 199 -16.27 -0.04 -6.95
N ALA A 200 -16.00 0.64 -5.84
CA ALA A 200 -17.00 1.29 -4.99
C ALA A 200 -16.79 2.82 -4.91
N VAL A 201 -16.27 3.43 -5.97
CA VAL A 201 -16.00 4.87 -6.04
C VAL A 201 -16.54 5.42 -7.35
N PRO A 202 -17.25 6.57 -7.36
CA PRO A 202 -17.67 7.23 -8.59
C PRO A 202 -16.48 7.52 -9.52
N ASP A 203 -16.65 7.29 -10.81
CA ASP A 203 -15.59 7.56 -11.77
C ASP A 203 -15.66 8.99 -12.29
N THR A 204 -14.62 9.76 -12.06
CA THR A 204 -14.51 11.15 -12.52
C THR A 204 -14.18 11.28 -14.02
N ALA A 205 -13.60 10.24 -14.63
CA ALA A 205 -13.21 10.24 -16.05
C ALA A 205 -14.42 10.16 -16.99
N THR A 206 -14.49 11.02 -18.00
CA THR A 206 -15.61 11.06 -18.96
C THR A 206 -15.37 10.17 -20.17
N LYS A 207 -16.42 9.83 -20.92
CA LYS A 207 -16.33 9.10 -22.19
C LYS A 207 -15.51 9.87 -23.24
N GLU A 208 -15.63 11.21 -23.26
CA GLU A 208 -14.85 12.05 -24.16
C GLU A 208 -13.34 11.91 -23.88
N GLN A 209 -12.95 11.84 -22.62
CA GLN A 209 -11.55 11.60 -22.23
C GLN A 209 -11.08 10.23 -22.68
N ALA A 210 -11.89 9.18 -22.49
CA ALA A 210 -11.54 7.83 -22.95
C ALA A 210 -11.36 7.76 -24.48
N ILE A 211 -12.27 8.36 -25.24
CA ILE A 211 -12.20 8.44 -26.70
C ILE A 211 -10.97 9.25 -27.15
N ALA A 212 -10.67 10.37 -26.46
CA ALA A 212 -9.50 11.20 -26.73
C ALA A 212 -8.19 10.44 -26.51
N ILE A 213 -8.08 9.66 -25.41
CA ILE A 213 -6.92 8.79 -25.12
C ILE A 213 -6.75 7.74 -26.22
N ALA A 214 -7.83 7.03 -26.59
CA ALA A 214 -7.79 6.02 -27.64
C ALA A 214 -7.30 6.58 -28.97
N ARG A 215 -7.72 7.80 -29.33
CA ARG A 215 -7.29 8.51 -30.54
C ARG A 215 -5.85 9.03 -30.43
N LYS A 216 -5.47 9.62 -29.27
CA LYS A 216 -4.12 10.13 -28.99
C LYS A 216 -3.05 9.07 -29.26
N TYR A 217 -3.31 7.85 -28.86
CA TYR A 217 -2.37 6.74 -28.98
C TYR A 217 -2.64 5.83 -30.18
N ASN A 218 -3.60 6.17 -31.05
CA ASN A 218 -4.00 5.37 -32.21
C ASN A 218 -4.25 3.89 -31.88
N LEU A 219 -4.95 3.65 -30.75
CA LEU A 219 -5.21 2.29 -30.29
C LEU A 219 -6.00 1.50 -31.33
N LYS A 220 -5.62 0.24 -31.54
CA LYS A 220 -6.32 -0.69 -32.42
C LYS A 220 -7.43 -1.37 -31.63
N LEU A 221 -8.63 -0.84 -31.70
CA LEU A 221 -9.78 -1.27 -30.91
C LEU A 221 -10.82 -1.92 -31.82
N THR A 222 -11.50 -2.96 -31.28
CA THR A 222 -12.67 -3.56 -31.91
C THR A 222 -13.89 -2.65 -31.78
N ASP A 223 -14.90 -2.87 -32.64
CA ASP A 223 -16.16 -2.10 -32.58
C ASP A 223 -16.80 -2.22 -31.19
N GLN A 224 -16.77 -3.42 -30.58
CA GLN A 224 -17.27 -3.63 -29.22
C GLN A 224 -16.57 -2.77 -28.17
N VAL A 225 -15.24 -2.62 -28.28
CA VAL A 225 -14.49 -1.74 -27.37
C VAL A 225 -14.90 -0.28 -27.58
N TRP A 226 -15.01 0.19 -28.83
CA TRP A 226 -15.48 1.55 -29.12
C TRP A 226 -16.87 1.83 -28.52
N GLU A 227 -17.84 0.91 -28.69
CA GLU A 227 -19.17 1.03 -28.07
C GLU A 227 -19.11 1.15 -26.55
N LEU A 228 -18.19 0.44 -25.89
CA LEU A 228 -18.00 0.52 -24.44
C LEU A 228 -17.36 1.84 -24.02
N LEU A 229 -16.42 2.40 -24.81
CA LEU A 229 -15.82 3.71 -24.52
C LEU A 229 -16.84 4.85 -24.59
N GLU A 230 -17.89 4.72 -25.41
CA GLU A 230 -18.98 5.71 -25.53
C GLU A 230 -19.98 5.67 -24.35
N LYS A 231 -19.92 4.62 -23.50
CA LYS A 231 -20.78 4.48 -22.33
C LYS A 231 -20.15 5.15 -21.12
N GLU A 232 -20.94 5.95 -20.40
CA GLU A 232 -20.47 6.54 -19.14
C GLU A 232 -20.37 5.48 -18.03
N THR A 233 -19.41 5.69 -17.16
CA THR A 233 -19.29 5.01 -15.88
C THR A 233 -20.14 5.74 -14.81
N PRO A 234 -20.53 5.08 -13.70
CA PRO A 234 -21.26 5.72 -12.60
C PRO A 234 -20.56 6.99 -12.10
N LYS A 235 -21.30 8.11 -12.08
CA LYS A 235 -20.81 9.42 -11.64
C LYS A 235 -21.17 9.73 -10.19
N GLU A 236 -22.18 9.06 -9.69
CA GLU A 236 -22.68 9.19 -8.32
C GLU A 236 -23.00 7.81 -7.76
N LEU A 237 -22.72 7.64 -6.48
CA LEU A 237 -23.07 6.45 -5.69
C LEU A 237 -23.66 6.94 -4.37
N THR A 238 -24.85 6.49 -4.03
CA THR A 238 -25.58 6.91 -2.82
C THR A 238 -25.57 5.82 -1.74
N ASN A 239 -25.08 4.64 -2.07
CA ASN A 239 -25.12 3.46 -1.22
C ASN A 239 -23.74 3.02 -0.70
N VAL A 240 -22.75 3.92 -0.65
CA VAL A 240 -21.38 3.57 -0.25
C VAL A 240 -20.90 4.43 0.91
N THR A 241 -20.37 3.76 1.93
CA THR A 241 -19.53 4.37 2.97
C THR A 241 -18.15 3.74 2.90
N THR A 242 -17.10 4.55 2.77
CA THR A 242 -15.71 4.08 2.65
C THR A 242 -14.87 4.54 3.84
N GLN A 243 -14.08 3.62 4.40
CA GLN A 243 -13.05 3.91 5.40
C GLN A 243 -11.69 3.41 4.91
N ILE A 244 -10.67 4.26 5.02
CA ILE A 244 -9.27 3.91 4.79
C ILE A 244 -8.66 3.64 6.17
N ASN A 245 -8.40 2.37 6.49
CA ASN A 245 -7.94 1.94 7.81
C ASN A 245 -6.52 1.39 7.81
N GLY A 246 -5.87 1.32 6.66
CA GLY A 246 -4.45 1.03 6.50
C GLY A 246 -3.91 1.84 5.35
N SER A 247 -2.99 2.76 5.65
CA SER A 247 -2.29 3.61 4.69
C SER A 247 -0.96 4.07 5.29
N VAL A 248 -0.13 4.70 4.48
CA VAL A 248 1.10 5.33 4.96
C VAL A 248 0.83 6.37 6.04
N LYS A 249 -0.30 7.06 5.96
CA LYS A 249 -0.73 8.03 6.98
C LYS A 249 -0.98 7.35 8.32
N GLU A 250 -1.72 6.24 8.34
CA GLU A 250 -1.98 5.45 9.55
C GLU A 250 -0.68 4.86 10.13
N LEU A 251 0.23 4.38 9.27
CA LEU A 251 1.56 3.93 9.66
C LEU A 251 2.33 5.02 10.41
N CYS A 252 2.33 6.25 9.87
CA CYS A 252 2.98 7.40 10.48
C CYS A 252 2.31 7.86 11.77
N VAL A 253 0.98 7.85 11.83
CA VAL A 253 0.22 8.19 13.06
C VAL A 253 0.55 7.24 14.20
N ALA A 254 0.60 5.93 13.89
CA ALA A 254 0.99 4.92 14.86
C ALA A 254 2.44 5.08 15.33
N ALA A 255 3.38 5.35 14.41
CA ALA A 255 4.77 5.65 14.76
C ALA A 255 4.87 6.88 15.67
N ALA A 256 4.12 7.95 15.38
CA ALA A 256 4.09 9.15 16.18
C ALA A 256 3.53 8.91 17.60
N ALA A 257 2.53 8.04 17.73
CA ALA A 257 1.97 7.67 19.05
C ALA A 257 3.05 7.01 19.93
N VAL A 258 3.79 6.04 19.39
CA VAL A 258 4.88 5.38 20.12
C VAL A 258 6.02 6.34 20.45
N CYS A 259 6.34 7.28 19.54
CA CYS A 259 7.30 8.33 19.84
C CYS A 259 6.90 9.15 21.07
N ARG A 260 5.61 9.50 21.24
CA ARG A 260 5.10 10.19 22.43
C ARG A 260 5.25 9.34 23.71
N GLU A 261 4.90 8.07 23.64
CA GLU A 261 5.05 7.13 24.76
C GLU A 261 6.52 7.00 25.21
N LEU A 262 7.45 7.07 24.27
CA LEU A 262 8.89 7.08 24.52
C LEU A 262 9.42 8.45 24.96
N GLY A 263 8.55 9.46 25.07
CA GLY A 263 8.88 10.81 25.54
C GLY A 263 9.47 11.73 24.46
N TYR A 264 9.31 11.41 23.18
CA TYR A 264 9.65 12.32 22.08
C TYR A 264 8.46 13.23 21.75
N GLU A 265 8.75 14.45 21.31
CA GLU A 265 7.79 15.31 20.63
C GLU A 265 7.79 14.94 19.13
N PRO A 266 6.76 14.26 18.61
CA PRO A 266 6.73 13.87 17.21
C PRO A 266 6.30 15.02 16.32
N ILE A 267 7.01 15.20 15.22
CA ILE A 267 6.77 16.22 14.19
C ILE A 267 6.59 15.49 12.87
N MET A 268 5.37 15.52 12.34
CA MET A 268 5.09 14.97 11.01
C MET A 268 5.60 15.92 9.95
N LEU A 269 6.57 15.49 9.15
CA LEU A 269 7.10 16.26 8.03
C LEU A 269 6.23 16.08 6.78
N THR A 270 5.89 14.83 6.46
CA THR A 270 5.07 14.47 5.30
C THR A 270 4.60 13.02 5.43
N ASP A 271 3.48 12.68 4.79
CA ASP A 271 3.01 11.33 4.52
C ASP A 271 3.01 11.01 3.00
N GLN A 272 3.70 11.85 2.21
CA GLN A 272 3.79 11.74 0.75
C GLN A 272 5.23 11.89 0.25
N LEU A 273 6.20 11.33 0.99
CA LEU A 273 7.61 11.37 0.62
C LEU A 273 7.82 10.59 -0.69
N CYS A 274 8.22 11.30 -1.74
CA CYS A 274 8.44 10.74 -3.06
C CYS A 274 9.66 11.39 -3.72
N CYS A 275 10.87 10.94 -3.36
CA CYS A 275 12.13 11.42 -3.92
C CYS A 275 13.17 10.29 -3.89
N GLN A 276 14.40 10.55 -4.32
CA GLN A 276 15.48 9.58 -4.17
C GLN A 276 15.78 9.30 -2.69
N ALA A 277 15.94 8.03 -2.34
CA ALA A 277 16.15 7.58 -0.96
C ALA A 277 17.35 8.26 -0.28
N LYS A 278 18.49 8.34 -0.95
CA LYS A 278 19.69 9.01 -0.42
C LYS A 278 19.49 10.50 -0.14
N GLU A 279 18.69 11.19 -0.97
CA GLU A 279 18.39 12.61 -0.77
C GLU A 279 17.45 12.82 0.43
N ALA A 280 16.46 11.93 0.59
CA ALA A 280 15.60 11.91 1.77
C ALA A 280 16.42 11.69 3.06
N GLY A 281 17.36 10.75 3.06
CA GLY A 281 18.25 10.50 4.19
C GLY A 281 19.11 11.73 4.54
N SER A 282 19.70 12.37 3.53
CA SER A 282 20.49 13.60 3.69
C SER A 282 19.64 14.76 4.22
N PHE A 283 18.40 14.89 3.77
CA PHE A 283 17.45 15.89 4.27
C PHE A 283 17.09 15.65 5.74
N LEU A 284 16.74 14.42 6.13
CA LEU A 284 16.44 14.08 7.53
C LEU A 284 17.63 14.35 8.46
N ALA A 285 18.85 14.02 8.02
CA ALA A 285 20.05 14.36 8.76
C ALA A 285 20.24 15.88 8.93
N SER A 286 19.92 16.68 7.92
CA SER A 286 19.97 18.14 7.98
C SER A 286 18.94 18.71 8.98
N VAL A 287 17.74 18.13 9.03
CA VAL A 287 16.73 18.46 10.02
C VAL A 287 17.26 18.20 11.45
N LEU A 288 17.85 17.01 11.69
CA LEU A 288 18.44 16.68 13.00
C LEU A 288 19.56 17.67 13.40
N LYS A 289 20.46 18.03 12.46
CA LYS A 289 21.50 19.04 12.68
C LYS A 289 20.95 20.38 13.14
N THR A 290 19.89 20.84 12.51
CA THR A 290 19.25 22.13 12.86
C THR A 290 18.74 22.14 14.29
N HIS A 291 18.27 21.00 14.79
CA HIS A 291 17.69 20.88 16.13
C HIS A 291 18.66 20.34 17.18
N ALA A 292 19.86 19.90 16.79
CA ALA A 292 20.89 19.44 17.72
C ALA A 292 21.22 20.53 18.77
N GLY A 293 21.33 20.13 20.03
CA GLY A 293 21.58 21.06 21.13
C GLY A 293 20.36 21.89 21.57
N SER A 294 19.17 21.64 21.05
CA SER A 294 17.94 22.32 21.50
C SER A 294 17.49 21.92 22.93
N GLY A 295 18.07 20.88 23.49
CA GLY A 295 17.63 20.30 24.77
C GLY A 295 16.26 19.62 24.71
N LYS A 296 15.72 19.41 23.50
CA LYS A 296 14.44 18.74 23.26
C LYS A 296 14.65 17.32 22.77
N LYS A 297 13.73 16.44 23.16
CA LYS A 297 13.64 15.08 22.63
C LYS A 297 12.63 15.04 21.49
N LEU A 298 13.12 15.02 20.25
CA LEU A 298 12.31 15.18 19.03
C LEU A 298 12.31 13.92 18.18
N ALA A 299 11.20 13.67 17.49
CA ALA A 299 11.09 12.65 16.47
C ALA A 299 10.46 13.27 15.20
N PHE A 300 11.20 13.28 14.10
CA PHE A 300 10.69 13.73 12.79
C PHE A 300 10.28 12.53 11.98
N LEU A 301 9.04 12.53 11.48
CA LEU A 301 8.46 11.40 10.75
C LEU A 301 8.17 11.80 9.30
N ALA A 302 8.51 10.91 8.40
CA ALA A 302 8.19 11.05 6.99
C ALA A 302 7.72 9.69 6.46
N GLY A 303 6.49 9.64 5.94
CA GLY A 303 5.94 8.46 5.27
C GLY A 303 5.89 8.65 3.77
N GLY A 304 5.98 7.56 3.02
CA GLY A 304 5.91 7.63 1.58
C GLY A 304 6.55 6.44 0.87
N GLU A 305 6.95 6.66 -0.36
CA GLU A 305 7.64 5.68 -1.17
C GLU A 305 8.80 6.35 -1.93
N THR A 306 10.02 6.22 -1.38
CA THR A 306 11.22 6.74 -2.04
C THR A 306 11.66 5.80 -3.17
N VAL A 307 12.51 6.30 -4.06
CA VAL A 307 13.05 5.54 -5.19
C VAL A 307 14.56 5.43 -5.11
N VAL A 308 15.11 4.35 -5.67
CA VAL A 308 16.54 4.15 -5.83
C VAL A 308 16.90 4.30 -7.31
N HIS A 309 17.86 5.14 -7.61
CA HIS A 309 18.47 5.19 -8.94
C HIS A 309 19.59 4.16 -9.00
N LEU A 310 19.36 3.08 -9.75
CA LEU A 310 20.35 1.99 -9.86
C LEU A 310 21.52 2.42 -10.73
N THR A 311 22.70 2.57 -10.12
CA THR A 311 23.96 2.91 -10.78
C THR A 311 25.01 1.82 -10.63
N GLY A 312 24.83 0.94 -9.64
CA GLY A 312 25.74 -0.14 -9.29
C GLY A 312 25.15 -1.53 -9.42
N LYS A 313 25.85 -2.50 -8.84
CA LYS A 313 25.46 -3.93 -8.82
C LYS A 313 25.33 -4.49 -7.41
N GLY A 314 25.35 -3.62 -6.40
CA GLY A 314 25.24 -3.99 -5.00
C GLY A 314 23.84 -4.48 -4.62
N LYS A 315 23.68 -4.82 -3.37
CA LYS A 315 22.44 -5.31 -2.77
C LYS A 315 21.91 -4.28 -1.76
N GLY A 316 20.62 -3.97 -1.83
CA GLY A 316 19.98 -3.03 -0.93
C GLY A 316 18.60 -2.65 -1.41
N GLY A 317 17.93 -1.79 -0.67
CA GLY A 317 16.66 -1.22 -1.01
C GLY A 317 16.59 0.26 -0.62
N ARG A 318 15.46 0.89 -0.89
CA ARG A 318 15.25 2.33 -0.68
C ARG A 318 15.33 2.75 0.80
N ASN A 319 14.82 1.92 1.68
CA ASN A 319 14.83 2.19 3.11
C ASN A 319 16.23 2.05 3.72
N GLN A 320 16.99 1.06 3.26
CA GLN A 320 18.38 0.87 3.63
C GLN A 320 19.26 2.00 3.11
N GLU A 321 19.07 2.42 1.86
CA GLU A 321 19.82 3.52 1.24
C GLU A 321 19.53 4.86 1.94
N LEU A 322 18.27 5.14 2.28
CA LEU A 322 17.88 6.32 3.04
C LEU A 322 18.59 6.37 4.40
N ALA A 323 18.52 5.29 5.17
CA ALA A 323 19.14 5.23 6.48
C ALA A 323 20.67 5.39 6.39
N LEU A 324 21.32 4.71 5.45
CA LEU A 324 22.78 4.79 5.26
C LEU A 324 23.22 6.20 4.85
N ALA A 325 22.50 6.85 3.96
CA ALA A 325 22.79 8.21 3.54
C ALA A 325 22.70 9.22 4.69
N ALA A 326 21.75 9.03 5.61
CA ALA A 326 21.60 9.87 6.78
C ALA A 326 22.80 9.77 7.74
N ALA A 327 23.47 8.59 7.83
CA ALA A 327 24.59 8.38 8.73
C ALA A 327 25.73 9.41 8.54
N VAL A 328 26.00 9.83 7.31
CA VAL A 328 27.01 10.82 6.99
C VAL A 328 26.69 12.16 7.69
N GLY A 329 25.42 12.57 7.59
CA GLY A 329 24.98 13.86 8.11
C GLY A 329 24.88 13.93 9.62
N ILE A 330 24.56 12.82 10.29
CA ILE A 330 24.42 12.77 11.77
C ILE A 330 25.70 12.31 12.49
N SER A 331 26.76 12.02 11.74
CA SER A 331 28.04 11.55 12.32
C SER A 331 28.56 12.48 13.38
N GLY A 332 28.88 11.92 14.57
CA GLY A 332 29.42 12.68 15.69
C GLY A 332 28.44 13.63 16.38
N ILE A 333 27.15 13.57 16.10
CA ILE A 333 26.10 14.33 16.79
C ILE A 333 25.39 13.39 17.80
N PRO A 334 25.79 13.37 19.09
CA PRO A 334 25.24 12.42 20.05
C PRO A 334 23.71 12.51 20.14
N GLY A 335 23.08 11.35 20.35
CA GLY A 335 21.62 11.26 20.50
C GLY A 335 20.82 11.28 19.19
N CYS A 336 21.48 11.31 18.02
CA CYS A 336 20.84 11.23 16.73
C CYS A 336 20.79 9.80 16.18
N ALA A 337 19.64 9.42 15.64
CA ALA A 337 19.47 8.20 14.84
C ALA A 337 18.45 8.43 13.70
N VAL A 338 18.62 7.71 12.61
CA VAL A 338 17.66 7.68 11.49
C VAL A 338 17.41 6.22 11.11
N PHE A 339 16.16 5.87 10.94
CA PHE A 339 15.76 4.58 10.38
C PHE A 339 14.61 4.73 9.39
N SER A 340 14.52 3.80 8.47
CA SER A 340 13.45 3.72 7.49
C SER A 340 13.11 2.26 7.23
N VAL A 341 11.82 1.95 7.14
CA VAL A 341 11.33 0.58 6.94
C VAL A 341 10.13 0.54 6.01
N GLY A 342 10.08 -0.50 5.17
CA GLY A 342 8.90 -0.90 4.44
C GLY A 342 7.93 -1.67 5.33
N SER A 343 6.65 -1.35 5.24
CA SER A 343 5.62 -1.99 6.06
C SER A 343 5.40 -3.46 5.73
N ASP A 344 5.79 -3.93 4.52
CA ASP A 344 5.69 -5.32 4.08
C ASP A 344 6.79 -6.24 4.64
N GLY A 345 7.81 -5.66 5.27
CA GLY A 345 8.91 -6.40 5.89
C GLY A 345 10.05 -6.75 4.94
N THR A 346 10.04 -6.20 3.73
CA THR A 346 11.09 -6.38 2.72
C THR A 346 11.52 -5.03 2.14
N ASP A 347 12.76 -4.94 1.66
CA ASP A 347 13.29 -3.73 1.07
C ASP A 347 14.23 -4.09 -0.09
N GLY A 348 13.76 -3.89 -1.33
CA GLY A 348 14.43 -4.36 -2.53
C GLY A 348 14.58 -5.89 -2.56
N PRO A 349 15.68 -6.43 -3.12
CA PRO A 349 15.91 -7.88 -3.19
C PRO A 349 16.52 -8.43 -1.89
N THR A 350 16.07 -7.94 -0.72
CA THR A 350 16.62 -8.33 0.59
C THR A 350 15.52 -8.85 1.53
N ASP A 351 15.92 -9.52 2.60
CA ASP A 351 15.09 -9.99 3.70
C ASP A 351 15.00 -8.98 4.85
N ALA A 352 15.62 -7.81 4.70
CA ALA A 352 15.49 -6.71 5.64
C ALA A 352 14.29 -5.84 5.28
N ALA A 353 13.54 -5.38 6.27
CA ALA A 353 12.50 -4.38 6.10
C ALA A 353 13.05 -2.98 5.82
N GLY A 354 14.31 -2.75 6.19
CA GLY A 354 14.98 -1.47 5.99
C GLY A 354 16.28 -1.32 6.77
N GLY A 355 16.63 -0.07 7.09
CA GLY A 355 17.89 0.27 7.73
C GLY A 355 17.75 1.19 8.94
N TYR A 356 18.72 1.10 9.84
CA TYR A 356 18.91 1.96 11.01
C TYR A 356 20.35 2.44 11.04
N THR A 357 20.56 3.71 11.33
CA THR A 357 21.86 4.30 11.57
C THR A 357 21.79 5.31 12.71
N ASP A 358 22.89 5.51 13.41
CA ASP A 358 23.05 6.52 14.45
C ASP A 358 24.35 7.32 14.28
N TYR A 359 24.60 8.20 15.19
CA TYR A 359 25.75 9.11 15.15
C TYR A 359 27.13 8.42 15.16
N GLU A 360 27.18 7.12 15.51
CA GLU A 360 28.42 6.32 15.53
C GLU A 360 28.64 5.56 14.20
N THR A 361 27.57 5.27 13.47
CA THR A 361 27.57 4.37 12.30
C THR A 361 28.60 4.74 11.23
N ALA A 362 28.70 6.02 10.85
CA ALA A 362 29.66 6.47 9.84
C ALA A 362 31.11 6.26 10.30
N GLY A 363 31.38 6.52 11.58
CA GLY A 363 32.69 6.28 12.18
C GLY A 363 33.09 4.81 12.22
N GLU A 364 32.14 3.93 12.57
CA GLU A 364 32.33 2.46 12.55
C GLU A 364 32.66 1.94 11.15
N LEU A 365 31.90 2.35 10.13
CA LEU A 365 32.13 1.96 8.73
C LEU A 365 33.51 2.46 8.24
N LYS A 366 33.86 3.71 8.54
CA LYS A 366 35.15 4.28 8.17
C LYS A 366 36.31 3.53 8.83
N ALA A 367 36.18 3.12 10.08
CA ALA A 367 37.18 2.32 10.78
C ALA A 367 37.38 0.93 10.13
N MET A 368 36.38 0.41 9.41
CA MET A 368 36.45 -0.82 8.62
C MET A 368 36.94 -0.57 7.18
N GLY A 369 37.33 0.67 6.84
CA GLY A 369 37.74 1.05 5.48
C GLY A 369 36.61 1.10 4.47
N ILE A 370 35.36 1.32 4.94
CA ILE A 370 34.17 1.41 4.08
C ILE A 370 33.75 2.86 3.95
N GLU A 371 33.79 3.37 2.73
CA GLU A 371 33.35 4.73 2.41
C GLU A 371 31.86 4.71 1.99
N ILE A 372 30.99 5.36 2.76
CA ILE A 372 29.54 5.37 2.53
C ILE A 372 29.20 5.88 1.12
N PHE A 373 29.93 6.86 0.63
CA PHE A 373 29.71 7.40 -0.72
C PHE A 373 29.86 6.30 -1.80
N ASP A 374 30.91 5.51 -1.72
CA ASP A 374 31.16 4.42 -2.68
C ASP A 374 30.09 3.31 -2.56
N VAL A 375 29.66 3.01 -1.35
CA VAL A 375 28.57 2.07 -1.07
C VAL A 375 27.26 2.52 -1.72
N LEU A 376 26.89 3.80 -1.56
CA LEU A 376 25.69 4.37 -2.14
C LEU A 376 25.77 4.44 -3.68
N GLN A 377 26.94 4.74 -4.25
CA GLN A 377 27.16 4.69 -5.70
C GLN A 377 26.99 3.28 -6.28
N ASN A 378 27.37 2.26 -5.52
CA ASN A 378 27.21 0.86 -5.91
C ASN A 378 25.82 0.28 -5.55
N ASN A 379 24.94 1.04 -4.89
CA ASN A 379 23.63 0.58 -4.36
C ASN A 379 23.78 -0.64 -3.42
N ASP A 380 24.79 -0.64 -2.54
CA ASP A 380 25.19 -1.79 -1.71
C ASP A 380 24.94 -1.56 -0.20
N ALA A 381 23.87 -0.84 0.11
CA ALA A 381 23.52 -0.46 1.47
C ALA A 381 23.32 -1.67 2.41
N PHE A 382 22.83 -2.81 1.90
CA PHE A 382 22.62 -4.03 2.67
C PHE A 382 23.89 -4.50 3.35
N HIS A 383 24.99 -4.72 2.60
CA HIS A 383 26.21 -5.26 3.17
C HIS A 383 26.93 -4.27 4.09
N ALA A 384 26.79 -2.98 3.86
CA ALA A 384 27.34 -1.98 4.76
C ALA A 384 26.59 -1.95 6.10
N LEU A 385 25.26 -1.93 6.06
CA LEU A 385 24.43 -1.96 7.27
C LEU A 385 24.55 -3.27 8.04
N GLU A 386 24.66 -4.40 7.35
CA GLU A 386 24.91 -5.72 7.97
C GLU A 386 26.13 -5.70 8.87
N LYS A 387 27.26 -5.11 8.42
CA LYS A 387 28.53 -5.07 9.16
C LYS A 387 28.45 -4.28 10.47
N VAL A 388 27.57 -3.33 10.55
CA VAL A 388 27.38 -2.49 11.75
C VAL A 388 26.09 -2.81 12.51
N GLY A 389 25.41 -3.92 12.17
CA GLY A 389 24.14 -4.30 12.79
C GLY A 389 23.00 -3.34 12.51
N GLY A 390 23.10 -2.58 11.43
CA GLY A 390 22.12 -1.55 11.04
C GLY A 390 20.90 -2.08 10.26
N LEU A 391 20.82 -3.37 9.93
CA LEU A 391 19.65 -3.93 9.27
C LEU A 391 18.47 -3.99 10.23
N VAL A 392 17.27 -3.70 9.73
CA VAL A 392 16.01 -3.91 10.44
C VAL A 392 15.30 -5.11 9.83
N ILE A 393 15.20 -6.18 10.62
CA ILE A 393 14.58 -7.44 10.19
C ILE A 393 13.26 -7.62 10.93
N THR A 394 12.17 -7.75 10.19
CA THR A 394 10.83 -8.00 10.74
C THR A 394 10.27 -9.35 10.32
N GLY A 395 10.77 -9.90 9.22
CA GLY A 395 10.12 -10.94 8.45
C GLY A 395 8.89 -10.39 7.69
N PRO A 396 8.24 -11.22 6.86
CA PRO A 396 7.01 -10.86 6.16
C PRO A 396 5.91 -10.43 7.15
N THR A 397 5.29 -9.28 6.92
CA THR A 397 4.33 -8.69 7.87
C THR A 397 2.86 -8.95 7.49
N GLY A 398 2.60 -9.32 6.24
CA GLY A 398 1.23 -9.53 5.71
C GLY A 398 0.50 -8.24 5.32
N THR A 399 1.14 -7.07 5.45
CA THR A 399 0.60 -5.78 4.98
C THR A 399 1.54 -5.13 3.98
N ASN A 400 1.04 -4.17 3.22
CA ASN A 400 1.86 -3.24 2.43
C ASN A 400 1.11 -1.91 2.31
N VAL A 401 1.58 -0.92 3.03
CA VAL A 401 1.07 0.46 3.05
C VAL A 401 2.24 1.46 2.93
N ASN A 402 3.22 1.14 2.10
CA ASN A 402 4.45 1.90 1.86
C ASN A 402 5.38 1.96 3.08
N ASP A 403 6.19 3.01 3.20
CA ASP A 403 7.32 3.11 4.11
C ASP A 403 7.14 4.19 5.16
N VAL A 404 7.84 4.05 6.29
CA VAL A 404 8.01 5.11 7.28
C VAL A 404 9.49 5.32 7.60
N ALA A 405 9.93 6.57 7.50
CA ALA A 405 11.23 7.04 7.96
C ALA A 405 11.08 7.89 9.21
N VAL A 406 11.94 7.66 10.20
CA VAL A 406 11.93 8.39 11.46
C VAL A 406 13.35 8.84 11.80
N ALA A 407 13.47 10.13 12.09
CA ALA A 407 14.71 10.73 12.58
C ALA A 407 14.54 11.12 14.07
N LEU A 408 15.31 10.50 14.93
CA LEU A 408 15.26 10.69 16.38
C LEU A 408 16.38 11.62 16.85
N LEU A 409 16.03 12.56 17.74
CA LEU A 409 16.96 13.37 18.49
C LEU A 409 16.65 13.17 19.98
N LYS A 410 17.59 12.60 20.71
CA LYS A 410 17.55 12.48 22.17
C LYS A 410 18.14 13.74 22.78
N ALA A 411 17.52 14.27 23.84
CA ALA A 411 18.01 15.45 24.54
C ALA A 411 19.39 15.23 25.20
#